data_fd392d31b44716f801a19425cbd40f0f
#
_entry.id   fd392d31b44716f801a19425cbd40f0f
#
_cell.length_a   1.000
_cell.length_b   1.000
_cell.length_c   1.000
_cell.angle_alpha   90.00
_cell.angle_beta   90.00
_cell.angle_gamma   90.00
#
_symmetry.space_group_name_H-M   'P 1'
#
loop_
_entity.id
_entity.type
_entity.pdbx_description
1 polymer ?
#
loop_
_entity_poly.entity_id
_entity_poly.type
_entity_poly.pdbx_seq_one_letter_code
_entity_poly.pdbx_strand_id
1 'polypeptide(L)'
;FVLKKVVSVSLFSGYYKAVKDYLQPVLQSAALAMPLFIDKTEEQRSAVTIGLVYTVIYFLTSQASSRAGKIHNRFKNAAAILFYTLMIGVGAGVAGGILYYFNMPWLAAAAFLLIFLLQNIRKPIGIGFLGDSIEPQILATVLSVESQSQTLWTAFFAIIIGTAAQLINLPAALVICSAGLFIVGLFTRQN
;
A
#
# COMPACT_ATOMS: atom_id res chain seq x y z
N PHE A 1 1.23 -17.49 -18.64
CA PHE A 1 0.06 -16.61 -18.55
C PHE A 1 -0.38 -16.41 -17.08
N VAL A 2 -0.64 -17.47 -16.33
CA VAL A 2 -1.07 -17.41 -14.91
C VAL A 2 -0.05 -16.69 -14.03
N LEU A 3 1.25 -16.99 -14.17
CA LEU A 3 2.31 -16.36 -13.38
C LEU A 3 2.34 -14.83 -13.52
N LYS A 4 2.13 -14.30 -14.73
CA LYS A 4 2.06 -12.84 -14.94
C LYS A 4 0.90 -12.20 -14.17
N LYS A 5 -0.25 -12.87 -14.10
CA LYS A 5 -1.40 -12.39 -13.33
C LYS A 5 -1.13 -12.43 -11.82
N VAL A 6 -0.55 -13.52 -11.33
CA VAL A 6 -0.13 -13.66 -9.94
C VAL A 6 0.83 -12.53 -9.55
N VAL A 7 1.87 -12.29 -10.34
CA VAL A 7 2.82 -11.20 -10.09
C VAL A 7 2.14 -9.83 -10.11
N SER A 8 1.24 -9.57 -11.07
CA SER A 8 0.50 -8.29 -11.15
C SER A 8 -0.37 -8.02 -9.91
N VAL A 9 -0.96 -9.06 -9.32
CA VAL A 9 -1.78 -8.93 -8.10
C VAL A 9 -0.90 -8.81 -6.86
N SER A 10 0.10 -9.69 -6.71
CA SER A 10 0.94 -9.81 -5.51
C SER A 10 1.94 -8.66 -5.34
N LEU A 11 2.44 -8.08 -6.43
CA LEU A 11 3.47 -7.04 -6.42
C LEU A 11 3.07 -5.83 -5.57
N PHE A 12 1.89 -5.24 -5.84
CA PHE A 12 1.40 -4.11 -5.06
C PHE A 12 1.05 -4.50 -3.62
N SER A 13 0.53 -5.71 -3.43
CA SER A 13 0.21 -6.21 -2.09
C SER A 13 1.48 -6.36 -1.23
N GLY A 14 2.59 -6.81 -1.84
CA GLY A 14 3.90 -6.86 -1.19
C GLY A 14 4.46 -5.47 -0.86
N TYR A 15 4.39 -4.54 -1.81
CA TYR A 15 4.76 -3.14 -1.59
C TYR A 15 3.95 -2.52 -0.44
N TYR A 16 2.63 -2.65 -0.48
CA TYR A 16 1.76 -2.17 0.59
C TYR A 16 2.15 -2.72 1.97
N LYS A 17 2.39 -4.03 2.07
CA LYS A 17 2.79 -4.65 3.34
C LYS A 17 4.12 -4.09 3.86
N ALA A 18 5.10 -3.88 2.99
CA ALA A 18 6.37 -3.28 3.38
C ALA A 18 6.21 -1.82 3.83
N VAL A 19 5.46 -1.01 3.07
CA VAL A 19 5.29 0.43 3.36
C VAL A 19 4.42 0.69 4.59
N LYS A 20 3.41 -0.14 4.84
CA LYS A 20 2.49 0.07 5.98
C LYS A 20 3.21 0.13 7.34
N ASP A 21 4.29 -0.63 7.49
CA ASP A 21 5.02 -0.70 8.77
C ASP A 21 5.77 0.62 9.03
N TYR A 22 6.10 1.38 7.96
CA TYR A 22 6.71 2.71 8.05
C TYR A 22 5.69 3.85 8.22
N LEU A 23 4.39 3.57 8.15
CA LEU A 23 3.37 4.57 8.48
C LEU A 23 3.41 4.95 9.96
N GLN A 24 3.76 4.03 10.85
CA GLN A 24 3.80 4.30 12.29
C GLN A 24 4.79 5.42 12.66
N PRO A 25 6.07 5.44 12.22
CA PRO A 25 6.96 6.57 12.42
C PRO A 25 6.44 7.89 11.86
N VAL A 26 5.78 7.87 10.69
CA VAL A 26 5.17 9.06 10.10
C VAL A 26 4.04 9.59 10.98
N LEU A 27 3.17 8.72 11.49
CA LEU A 27 2.10 9.11 12.40
C LEU A 27 2.62 9.58 13.75
N GLN A 28 3.71 9.02 14.24
CA GLN A 28 4.35 9.46 15.47
C GLN A 28 4.90 10.89 15.33
N SER A 29 5.61 11.20 14.26
CA SER A 29 6.06 12.57 13.98
C SER A 29 4.89 13.53 13.79
N ALA A 30 3.81 13.09 13.13
CA ALA A 30 2.59 13.87 12.99
C ALA A 30 1.90 14.14 14.34
N ALA A 31 1.83 13.15 15.22
CA ALA A 31 1.23 13.28 16.55
C ALA A 31 2.00 14.29 17.43
N LEU A 32 3.33 14.25 17.38
CA LEU A 32 4.17 15.18 18.13
C LEU A 32 4.13 16.60 17.60
N ALA A 33 3.90 16.78 16.30
CA ALA A 33 3.75 18.11 15.68
C ALA A 33 2.43 18.80 16.05
N MET A 34 1.43 18.08 16.56
CA MET A 34 0.15 18.68 16.98
C MET A 34 0.17 19.06 18.48
N PRO A 35 -0.37 20.22 18.86
CA PRO A 35 -0.53 20.62 20.25
C PRO A 35 -1.76 19.96 20.90
N LEU A 36 -1.98 18.66 20.63
CA LEU A 36 -3.07 17.89 21.24
C LEU A 36 -2.55 17.09 22.43
N PHE A 37 -3.34 17.01 23.51
CA PHE A 37 -3.01 16.24 24.71
C PHE A 37 -1.67 16.66 25.35
N ILE A 38 -1.41 17.96 25.45
CA ILE A 38 -0.14 18.53 25.96
C ILE A 38 0.15 18.06 27.40
N ASP A 39 -0.89 17.79 28.18
CA ASP A 39 -0.78 17.31 29.57
C ASP A 39 -0.31 15.86 29.69
N LYS A 40 -0.14 15.14 28.55
CA LYS A 40 0.30 13.74 28.51
C LYS A 40 1.75 13.63 28.07
N THR A 41 2.40 12.53 28.46
CA THR A 41 3.75 12.22 27.97
C THR A 41 3.74 12.05 26.46
N GLU A 42 4.91 12.23 25.81
CA GLU A 42 5.05 12.06 24.35
C GLU A 42 4.61 10.68 23.88
N GLU A 43 4.90 9.63 24.65
CA GLU A 43 4.47 8.26 24.36
C GLU A 43 2.95 8.13 24.39
N GLN A 44 2.28 8.69 25.41
CA GLN A 44 0.84 8.66 25.53
C GLN A 44 0.14 9.47 24.44
N ARG A 45 0.71 10.65 24.08
CA ARG A 45 0.21 11.48 22.96
C ARG A 45 0.27 10.72 21.64
N SER A 46 1.43 10.11 21.37
CA SER A 46 1.63 9.31 20.16
C SER A 46 0.68 8.13 20.12
N ALA A 47 0.56 7.36 21.19
CA ALA A 47 -0.29 6.18 21.26
C ALA A 47 -1.78 6.52 21.01
N VAL A 48 -2.31 7.56 21.66
CA VAL A 48 -3.71 7.98 21.47
C VAL A 48 -3.93 8.45 20.03
N THR A 49 -3.06 9.31 19.51
CA THR A 49 -3.21 9.87 18.15
C THR A 49 -3.10 8.78 17.10
N ILE A 50 -2.13 7.88 17.21
CA ILE A 50 -1.96 6.75 16.30
C ILE A 50 -3.19 5.83 16.36
N GLY A 51 -3.68 5.51 17.55
CA GLY A 51 -4.88 4.68 17.72
C GLY A 51 -6.13 5.28 17.06
N LEU A 52 -6.35 6.58 17.21
CA LEU A 52 -7.47 7.29 16.56
C LEU A 52 -7.31 7.27 15.03
N VAL A 53 -6.12 7.55 14.51
CA VAL A 53 -5.86 7.54 13.08
C VAL A 53 -6.07 6.14 12.50
N TYR A 54 -5.56 5.08 13.14
CA TYR A 54 -5.82 3.71 12.68
C TYR A 54 -7.29 3.33 12.73
N THR A 55 -8.05 3.80 13.72
CA THR A 55 -9.50 3.59 13.76
C THR A 55 -10.17 4.17 12.52
N VAL A 56 -9.82 5.41 12.15
CA VAL A 56 -10.33 6.04 10.92
C VAL A 56 -9.87 5.28 9.67
N ILE A 57 -8.59 4.89 9.60
CA ILE A 57 -8.04 4.10 8.48
C ILE A 57 -8.84 2.81 8.30
N TYR A 58 -9.04 2.03 9.36
CA TYR A 58 -9.76 0.75 9.26
C TYR A 58 -11.23 0.94 8.90
N PHE A 59 -11.88 1.98 9.41
CA PHE A 59 -13.25 2.30 9.00
C PHE A 59 -13.32 2.64 7.49
N LEU A 60 -12.45 3.51 7.01
CA LEU A 60 -12.41 3.89 5.59
C LEU A 60 -12.04 2.72 4.67
N THR A 61 -11.08 1.89 5.07
CA THR A 61 -10.67 0.71 4.28
C THR A 61 -11.75 -0.35 4.24
N SER A 62 -12.52 -0.54 5.30
CA SER A 62 -13.72 -1.38 5.31
C SER A 62 -14.75 -0.91 4.28
N GLN A 63 -15.03 0.40 4.25
CA GLN A 63 -15.93 1.00 3.25
C GLN A 63 -15.37 0.88 1.82
N ALA A 64 -14.06 1.01 1.64
CA ALA A 64 -13.41 0.85 0.34
C ALA A 64 -13.54 -0.60 -0.18
N SER A 65 -13.29 -1.58 0.68
CA SER A 65 -13.42 -3.00 0.34
C SER A 65 -14.85 -3.38 -0.04
N SER A 66 -15.86 -2.90 0.70
CA SER A 66 -17.27 -3.19 0.40
C SER A 66 -17.73 -2.61 -0.94
N ARG A 67 -17.07 -1.56 -1.42
CA ARG A 67 -17.39 -0.91 -2.71
C ARG A 67 -16.60 -1.47 -3.90
N ALA A 68 -15.63 -2.35 -3.67
CA ALA A 68 -14.76 -2.90 -4.71
C ALA A 68 -15.55 -3.57 -5.85
N GLY A 69 -16.61 -4.34 -5.52
CA GLY A 69 -17.50 -4.95 -6.52
C GLY A 69 -18.22 -3.93 -7.41
N LYS A 70 -18.68 -2.80 -6.83
CA LYS A 70 -19.31 -1.72 -7.61
C LYS A 70 -18.31 -1.07 -8.58
N ILE A 71 -17.06 -0.89 -8.14
CA ILE A 71 -15.97 -0.35 -8.98
C ILE A 71 -15.67 -1.32 -10.11
N HIS A 72 -15.53 -2.61 -9.83
CA HIS A 72 -15.29 -3.63 -10.85
C HIS A 72 -16.39 -3.65 -11.91
N ASN A 73 -17.67 -3.66 -11.50
CA ASN A 73 -18.80 -3.67 -12.39
C ASN A 73 -18.89 -2.43 -13.28
N ARG A 74 -18.43 -1.27 -12.78
CA ARG A 74 -18.45 -0.02 -13.54
C ARG A 74 -17.39 0.01 -14.65
N PHE A 75 -16.20 -0.51 -14.38
CA PHE A 75 -15.06 -0.44 -15.30
C PHE A 75 -14.91 -1.70 -16.17
N LYS A 76 -15.52 -2.84 -15.80
CA LYS A 76 -15.55 -4.12 -16.53
C LYS A 76 -14.18 -4.70 -16.95
N ASN A 77 -13.07 -4.06 -16.61
CA ASN A 77 -11.72 -4.50 -16.96
C ASN A 77 -10.84 -4.52 -15.69
N ALA A 78 -10.76 -5.70 -15.08
CA ALA A 78 -9.97 -5.90 -13.86
C ALA A 78 -8.48 -5.58 -14.05
N ALA A 79 -7.89 -5.94 -15.20
CA ALA A 79 -6.48 -5.65 -15.49
C ALA A 79 -6.20 -4.15 -15.53
N ALA A 80 -7.09 -3.36 -16.15
CA ALA A 80 -6.96 -1.90 -16.18
C ALA A 80 -7.10 -1.30 -14.78
N ILE A 81 -8.06 -1.75 -13.98
CA ILE A 81 -8.22 -1.29 -12.59
C ILE A 81 -6.94 -1.60 -11.78
N LEU A 82 -6.41 -2.81 -11.89
CA LEU A 82 -5.19 -3.22 -11.21
C LEU A 82 -3.98 -2.37 -11.66
N PHE A 83 -3.87 -2.03 -12.93
CA PHE A 83 -2.81 -1.17 -13.44
C PHE A 83 -2.94 0.27 -12.92
N TYR A 84 -4.08 0.93 -13.10
CA TYR A 84 -4.26 2.32 -12.67
C TYR A 84 -4.14 2.48 -11.16
N THR A 85 -4.71 1.56 -10.39
CA THR A 85 -4.58 1.60 -8.92
C THR A 85 -3.16 1.33 -8.44
N LEU A 86 -2.35 0.53 -9.16
CA LEU A 86 -0.91 0.40 -8.93
C LEU A 86 -0.23 1.75 -9.13
N MET A 87 -0.43 2.40 -10.28
CA MET A 87 0.21 3.69 -10.61
C MET A 87 -0.18 4.78 -9.60
N ILE A 88 -1.47 4.89 -9.25
CA ILE A 88 -1.93 5.86 -8.26
C ILE A 88 -1.35 5.57 -6.88
N GLY A 89 -1.35 4.30 -6.45
CA GLY A 89 -0.84 3.93 -5.13
C GLY A 89 0.65 4.14 -4.98
N VAL A 90 1.42 3.83 -6.01
CA VAL A 90 2.86 4.06 -6.02
C VAL A 90 3.19 5.55 -6.15
N GLY A 91 2.43 6.30 -6.96
CA GLY A 91 2.50 7.76 -7.01
C GLY A 91 2.21 8.42 -5.66
N ALA A 92 1.21 7.88 -4.92
CA ALA A 92 0.95 8.32 -3.55
C ALA A 92 2.12 8.00 -2.60
N GLY A 93 2.82 6.88 -2.79
CA GLY A 93 4.03 6.55 -2.04
C GLY A 93 5.17 7.53 -2.29
N VAL A 94 5.41 7.92 -3.55
CA VAL A 94 6.39 8.97 -3.90
C VAL A 94 6.00 10.30 -3.26
N ALA A 95 4.75 10.73 -3.43
CA ALA A 95 4.23 11.96 -2.85
C ALA A 95 4.35 11.96 -1.31
N GLY A 96 3.96 10.86 -0.66
CA GLY A 96 4.06 10.69 0.79
C GLY A 96 5.50 10.79 1.30
N GLY A 97 6.46 10.16 0.61
CA GLY A 97 7.88 10.27 0.96
C GLY A 97 8.42 11.70 0.78
N ILE A 98 8.06 12.39 -0.30
CA ILE A 98 8.43 13.79 -0.55
C ILE A 98 7.83 14.71 0.51
N LEU A 99 6.53 14.57 0.81
CA LEU A 99 5.86 15.38 1.83
C LEU A 99 6.47 15.16 3.22
N TYR A 100 6.85 13.93 3.53
CA TYR A 100 7.52 13.61 4.79
C TYR A 100 8.92 14.24 4.85
N TYR A 101 9.66 14.24 3.74
CA TYR A 101 10.96 14.91 3.64
C TYR A 101 10.87 16.43 3.92
N PHE A 102 9.80 17.07 3.46
CA PHE A 102 9.52 18.49 3.73
C PHE A 102 8.88 18.78 5.09
N ASN A 103 8.91 17.82 6.03
CA ASN A 103 8.33 17.95 7.38
C ASN A 103 6.81 18.26 7.36
N MET A 104 6.09 17.68 6.42
CA MET A 104 4.62 17.74 6.33
C MET A 104 3.99 16.37 6.69
N PRO A 105 4.15 15.86 7.94
CA PRO A 105 3.82 14.48 8.28
C PRO A 105 2.33 14.17 8.13
N TRP A 106 1.43 15.14 8.33
CA TRP A 106 -0.02 14.93 8.14
C TRP A 106 -0.41 14.72 6.69
N LEU A 107 0.17 15.50 5.78
CA LEU A 107 -0.04 15.31 4.34
C LEU A 107 0.59 14.00 3.85
N ALA A 108 1.75 13.64 4.38
CA ALA A 108 2.37 12.35 4.15
C ALA A 108 1.46 11.20 4.63
N ALA A 109 0.90 11.29 5.84
CA ALA A 109 -0.04 10.30 6.36
C ALA A 109 -1.28 10.17 5.48
N ALA A 110 -1.83 11.28 4.95
CA ALA A 110 -2.95 11.25 4.02
C ALA A 110 -2.59 10.55 2.69
N ALA A 111 -1.37 10.76 2.16
CA ALA A 111 -0.90 10.06 0.98
C ALA A 111 -0.74 8.55 1.24
N PHE A 112 -0.23 8.16 2.40
CA PHE A 112 -0.17 6.74 2.80
C PHE A 112 -1.55 6.13 3.02
N LEU A 113 -2.52 6.87 3.58
CA LEU A 113 -3.91 6.43 3.68
C LEU A 113 -4.48 6.03 2.30
N LEU A 114 -4.15 6.77 1.24
CA LEU A 114 -4.57 6.41 -0.11
C LEU A 114 -4.05 5.03 -0.54
N ILE A 115 -2.81 4.67 -0.17
CA ILE A 115 -2.26 3.33 -0.43
C ILE A 115 -3.09 2.24 0.27
N PHE A 116 -3.49 2.48 1.54
CA PHE A 116 -4.36 1.57 2.29
C PHE A 116 -5.74 1.38 1.62
N LEU A 117 -6.36 2.47 1.19
CA LEU A 117 -7.66 2.43 0.51
C LEU A 117 -7.57 1.65 -0.81
N LEU A 118 -6.55 1.95 -1.62
CA LEU A 118 -6.33 1.28 -2.89
C LEU A 118 -6.08 -0.22 -2.71
N GLN A 119 -5.27 -0.63 -1.74
CA GLN A 119 -5.03 -2.05 -1.47
C GLN A 119 -6.32 -2.79 -1.10
N ASN A 120 -7.19 -2.17 -0.29
CA ASN A 120 -8.45 -2.79 0.11
C ASN A 120 -9.48 -2.87 -1.04
N ILE A 121 -9.38 -2.00 -2.03
CA ILE A 121 -10.15 -2.12 -3.29
C ILE A 121 -9.53 -3.18 -4.21
N ARG A 122 -8.20 -3.18 -4.35
CA ARG A 122 -7.46 -4.08 -5.24
C ARG A 122 -7.56 -5.55 -4.84
N LYS A 123 -7.49 -5.85 -3.55
CA LYS A 123 -7.44 -7.22 -3.06
C LYS A 123 -8.62 -8.08 -3.54
N PRO A 124 -9.89 -7.70 -3.33
CA PRO A 124 -11.01 -8.50 -3.84
C PRO A 124 -11.08 -8.53 -5.36
N ILE A 125 -10.72 -7.44 -6.05
CA ILE A 125 -10.69 -7.40 -7.53
C ILE A 125 -9.59 -8.32 -8.06
N GLY A 126 -8.42 -8.36 -7.43
CA GLY A 126 -7.32 -9.24 -7.81
C GLY A 126 -7.64 -10.71 -7.63
N ILE A 127 -8.29 -11.07 -6.52
CA ILE A 127 -8.76 -12.45 -6.28
C ILE A 127 -9.81 -12.85 -7.34
N GLY A 128 -10.77 -11.98 -7.65
CA GLY A 128 -11.75 -12.21 -8.72
C GLY A 128 -11.08 -12.37 -10.08
N PHE A 129 -10.12 -11.50 -10.42
CA PHE A 129 -9.35 -11.56 -11.67
C PHE A 129 -8.56 -12.87 -11.85
N LEU A 130 -8.05 -13.43 -10.76
CA LEU A 130 -7.43 -14.76 -10.78
C LEU A 130 -8.50 -15.85 -10.94
N GLY A 131 -9.60 -15.76 -10.19
CA GLY A 131 -10.70 -16.74 -10.21
C GLY A 131 -11.36 -16.89 -11.58
N ASP A 132 -11.61 -15.76 -12.28
CA ASP A 132 -12.21 -15.76 -13.61
C ASP A 132 -11.32 -16.36 -14.71
N SER A 133 -10.05 -16.60 -14.39
CA SER A 133 -9.02 -16.98 -15.38
C SER A 133 -8.46 -18.38 -15.17
N ILE A 134 -8.87 -19.07 -14.12
CA ILE A 134 -8.24 -20.29 -13.64
C ILE A 134 -9.32 -21.33 -13.32
N GLU A 135 -9.04 -22.56 -13.65
CA GLU A 135 -9.94 -23.68 -13.34
C GLU A 135 -10.16 -23.82 -11.82
N PRO A 136 -11.40 -24.07 -11.36
CA PRO A 136 -11.72 -24.15 -9.94
C PRO A 136 -10.86 -25.16 -9.16
N GLN A 137 -10.44 -26.26 -9.82
CA GLN A 137 -9.65 -27.33 -9.18
C GLN A 137 -8.26 -26.87 -8.73
N ILE A 138 -7.65 -25.90 -9.44
CA ILE A 138 -6.29 -25.40 -9.13
C ILE A 138 -6.30 -24.01 -8.50
N LEU A 139 -7.47 -23.38 -8.37
CA LEU A 139 -7.60 -22.00 -7.86
C LEU A 139 -6.98 -21.86 -6.45
N ALA A 140 -7.22 -22.81 -5.55
CA ALA A 140 -6.66 -22.79 -4.20
C ALA A 140 -5.13 -22.78 -4.22
N THR A 141 -4.51 -23.58 -5.11
CA THR A 141 -3.05 -23.62 -5.29
C THR A 141 -2.53 -22.27 -5.81
N VAL A 142 -3.21 -21.67 -6.79
CA VAL A 142 -2.80 -20.37 -7.35
C VAL A 142 -2.92 -19.24 -6.32
N LEU A 143 -3.95 -19.24 -5.48
CA LEU A 143 -4.08 -18.28 -4.39
C LEU A 143 -3.00 -18.47 -3.32
N SER A 144 -2.58 -19.71 -3.06
CA SER A 144 -1.43 -20.00 -2.18
C SER A 144 -0.13 -19.44 -2.77
N VAL A 145 0.12 -19.66 -4.07
CA VAL A 145 1.29 -19.11 -4.78
C VAL A 145 1.26 -17.57 -4.79
N GLU A 146 0.08 -16.95 -4.97
CA GLU A 146 -0.11 -15.50 -4.87
C GLU A 146 0.30 -14.98 -3.48
N SER A 147 -0.16 -15.63 -2.43
CA SER A 147 0.17 -15.25 -1.04
C SER A 147 1.66 -15.39 -0.74
N GLN A 148 2.32 -16.45 -1.22
CA GLN A 148 3.77 -16.64 -1.10
C GLN A 148 4.53 -15.56 -1.89
N SER A 149 4.12 -15.30 -3.14
CA SER A 149 4.68 -14.25 -3.98
C SER A 149 4.58 -12.87 -3.31
N GLN A 150 3.43 -12.57 -2.70
CA GLN A 150 3.24 -11.35 -1.91
C GLN A 150 4.25 -11.25 -0.75
N THR A 151 4.52 -12.35 -0.05
CA THR A 151 5.49 -12.38 1.06
C THR A 151 6.92 -12.16 0.56
N LEU A 152 7.29 -12.75 -0.57
CA LEU A 152 8.59 -12.52 -1.21
C LEU A 152 8.76 -11.04 -1.60
N TRP A 153 7.75 -10.44 -2.24
CA TRP A 153 7.78 -9.02 -2.56
C TRP A 153 7.87 -8.14 -1.31
N THR A 154 7.16 -8.51 -0.24
CA THR A 154 7.24 -7.78 1.04
C THR A 154 8.67 -7.80 1.59
N ALA A 155 9.31 -8.95 1.62
CA ALA A 155 10.69 -9.08 2.09
C ALA A 155 11.66 -8.27 1.19
N PHE A 156 11.51 -8.34 -0.12
CA PHE A 156 12.32 -7.59 -1.06
C PHE A 156 12.21 -6.07 -0.84
N PHE A 157 10.99 -5.53 -0.75
CA PHE A 157 10.78 -4.11 -0.50
C PHE A 157 11.22 -3.69 0.90
N ALA A 158 11.03 -4.53 1.92
CA ALA A 158 11.48 -4.24 3.28
C ALA A 158 13.01 -4.10 3.35
N ILE A 159 13.75 -4.95 2.64
CA ILE A 159 15.22 -4.85 2.53
C ILE A 159 15.62 -3.52 1.85
N ILE A 160 14.98 -3.18 0.72
CA ILE A 160 15.27 -1.94 0.00
C ILE A 160 14.99 -0.72 0.88
N ILE A 161 13.81 -0.67 1.51
CA ILE A 161 13.45 0.48 2.35
C ILE A 161 14.36 0.53 3.58
N GLY A 162 14.61 -0.60 4.26
CA GLY A 162 15.44 -0.65 5.45
C GLY A 162 16.89 -0.22 5.18
N THR A 163 17.51 -0.73 4.12
CA THR A 163 18.88 -0.35 3.75
C THR A 163 18.98 1.11 3.30
N ALA A 164 18.05 1.57 2.47
CA ALA A 164 18.04 2.97 2.05
C ALA A 164 17.76 3.94 3.21
N ALA A 165 16.90 3.54 4.16
CA ALA A 165 16.62 4.35 5.35
C ALA A 165 17.83 4.50 6.27
N GLN A 166 18.67 3.46 6.40
CA GLN A 166 19.91 3.50 7.17
C GLN A 166 21.00 4.33 6.46
N LEU A 167 21.10 4.23 5.14
CA LEU A 167 22.16 4.90 4.37
C LEU A 167 21.86 6.39 4.11
N ILE A 168 20.61 6.76 4.01
CA ILE A 168 20.19 8.14 3.67
C ILE A 168 19.25 8.67 4.74
N ASN A 169 17.98 8.31 4.67
CA ASN A 169 16.92 8.58 5.65
C ASN A 169 15.61 7.89 5.22
N LEU A 170 14.65 7.80 6.12
CA LEU A 170 13.37 7.15 5.85
C LEU A 170 12.55 7.80 4.72
N PRO A 171 12.39 9.14 4.65
CA PRO A 171 11.68 9.76 3.54
C PRO A 171 12.26 9.40 2.17
N ALA A 172 13.58 9.51 2.00
CA ALA A 172 14.25 9.17 0.75
C ALA A 172 14.10 7.68 0.39
N ALA A 173 14.17 6.79 1.38
CA ALA A 173 13.97 5.36 1.18
C ALA A 173 12.58 5.05 0.62
N LEU A 174 11.54 5.70 1.14
CA LEU A 174 10.17 5.57 0.67
C LEU A 174 10.01 6.08 -0.77
N VAL A 175 10.64 7.21 -1.11
CA VAL A 175 10.64 7.75 -2.48
C VAL A 175 11.35 6.80 -3.44
N ILE A 176 12.55 6.32 -3.11
CA ILE A 176 13.36 5.43 -3.97
C ILE A 176 12.61 4.13 -4.24
N CYS A 177 12.07 3.50 -3.20
CA CYS A 177 11.31 2.25 -3.34
C CYS A 177 10.06 2.45 -4.21
N SER A 178 9.31 3.52 -3.95
CA SER A 178 8.09 3.84 -4.70
C SER A 178 8.40 4.21 -6.16
N ALA A 179 9.39 5.06 -6.41
CA ALA A 179 9.80 5.43 -7.76
C ALA A 179 10.32 4.23 -8.57
N GLY A 180 11.11 3.36 -7.94
CA GLY A 180 11.56 2.11 -8.57
C GLY A 180 10.39 1.23 -9.00
N LEU A 181 9.39 1.04 -8.11
CA LEU A 181 8.20 0.28 -8.44
C LEU A 181 7.33 0.98 -9.50
N PHE A 182 7.29 2.32 -9.53
CA PHE A 182 6.58 3.07 -10.56
C PHE A 182 7.16 2.78 -11.95
N ILE A 183 8.49 2.80 -12.07
CA ILE A 183 9.19 2.47 -13.32
C ILE A 183 8.88 1.03 -13.74
N VAL A 184 9.03 0.05 -12.84
CA VAL A 184 8.69 -1.35 -13.11
C VAL A 184 7.23 -1.49 -13.53
N GLY A 185 6.32 -0.78 -12.87
CA GLY A 185 4.90 -0.77 -13.17
C GLY A 185 4.58 -0.33 -14.61
N LEU A 186 5.31 0.65 -15.15
CA LEU A 186 5.12 1.09 -16.54
C LEU A 186 5.40 -0.03 -17.56
N PHE A 187 6.34 -0.93 -17.26
CA PHE A 187 6.67 -2.08 -18.12
C PHE A 187 5.73 -3.27 -17.91
N THR A 188 4.94 -3.29 -16.83
CA THR A 188 4.01 -4.40 -16.53
C THR A 188 2.61 -4.17 -17.11
N ARG A 189 2.40 -3.11 -17.90
CA ARG A 189 1.11 -2.86 -18.56
C ARG A 189 0.72 -4.06 -19.43
N GLN A 190 -0.34 -4.74 -19.01
CA GLN A 190 -0.93 -5.83 -19.79
C GLN A 190 -1.88 -5.22 -20.82
N ASN A 191 -1.51 -5.38 -22.10
CA ASN A 191 -2.42 -5.09 -23.21
C ASN A 191 -3.49 -6.16 -23.30
#